data_676bcf2fdb29b4f6999fca4f3cbcba60
#
_entry.id   676bcf2fdb29b4f6999fca4f3cbcba60
#
_cell.length_a   1.000
_cell.length_b   1.000
_cell.length_c   1.000
_cell.angle_alpha   90.00
_cell.angle_beta   90.00
_cell.angle_gamma   90.00
#
_symmetry.space_group_name_H-M   'P 1'
#
loop_
_entity.id
_entity.type
_entity.pdbx_description
1 polymer ?
#
loop_
_entity_poly.entity_id
_entity_poly.type
_entity_poly.pdbx_seq_one_letter_code
_entity_poly.pdbx_strand_id
1 'polypeptide(L)'
;MHKLRNYALSALTFGALFISLNVFGQEIPKTEPDPPKNWHQMDLKTDGFYGISLNKAYLFLKGKKSKTVIVTTIDSGIDTLQKDLASILWVNPKKNDTYVGDVHGWDFLGGKDGKVDYTETTEEVRQYYKLKDKFASTTTAPAGLEKEYALWQSVKAIYDTTLNKAQAEVKDLTMEVNVLSATNHYVKRELKLQSDQTFTKEDLDKITTTNDTVTQSKTVWESVFTQIGENTNNAKVLKDLTEYYAKENNTINPDLDVRARIVGDDPDVNDGKPYGNSILKTPDASHGTGVAGLIGAVRNNGYGIDGVADNVRIMSIKAVPNGDEYDKDIANAIHYAVDHGAEVINMSFGKKISPHKDWVDEAFKYAAAHDVLLVQASGNESQDVDAKPEFPNRNYLDGTTTDNVINVGASGPKPDTTLAADFSNYGKNSVDVFAPGVKVTSIDMDAEFNTADGTSFSAPIVSGIAVLCLEYYPKLSARQVKEAILESATPVTGIMVNKPGAKGEKVDFTTLSKTGGIVNAYNALLIASKMTGERK
;
A
#
# COMPACT_ATOMS: atom_id res chain seq x y z
N MET A 1 -0.68 2.75 8.84
CA MET A 1 -2.02 3.26 9.23
C MET A 1 -2.71 2.39 10.29
N HIS A 2 -2.79 1.06 10.16
CA HIS A 2 -3.43 0.20 11.18
C HIS A 2 -2.78 0.25 12.58
N LYS A 3 -1.48 0.51 12.67
CA LYS A 3 -0.81 0.73 13.96
C LYS A 3 -1.33 2.02 14.64
N LEU A 4 -1.46 3.12 13.92
CA LEU A 4 -2.02 4.36 14.47
C LEU A 4 -3.42 4.11 15.07
N ARG A 5 -4.26 3.34 14.42
CA ARG A 5 -5.59 2.96 14.92
C ARG A 5 -5.57 2.20 16.25
N ASN A 6 -4.58 1.33 16.46
CA ASN A 6 -4.40 0.63 17.75
C ASN A 6 -3.82 1.54 18.83
N TYR A 7 -3.19 2.67 18.46
CA TYR A 7 -2.60 3.64 19.36
C TYR A 7 -3.65 4.50 20.06
N ALA A 8 -4.67 4.97 19.33
CA ALA A 8 -5.76 5.76 19.85
C ALA A 8 -6.51 5.03 20.97
N LEU A 9 -6.74 3.72 20.82
CA LEU A 9 -7.46 2.92 21.83
C LEU A 9 -6.63 2.61 23.08
N SER A 10 -5.31 2.49 22.98
CA SER A 10 -4.46 2.14 24.14
C SER A 10 -4.04 3.37 24.96
N ALA A 11 -3.83 4.53 24.34
CA ALA A 11 -3.51 5.78 25.04
C ALA A 11 -4.70 6.33 25.84
N LEU A 12 -5.93 6.15 25.34
CA LEU A 12 -7.16 6.58 26.03
C LEU A 12 -7.52 5.72 27.25
N THR A 13 -7.19 4.42 27.22
CA THR A 13 -7.37 3.56 28.41
C THR A 13 -6.39 3.93 29.53
N PHE A 14 -5.23 4.49 29.24
CA PHE A 14 -4.30 4.97 30.26
C PHE A 14 -4.67 6.34 30.83
N GLY A 15 -5.24 7.25 30.04
CA GLY A 15 -5.68 8.58 30.53
C GLY A 15 -6.91 8.54 31.42
N ALA A 16 -7.81 7.58 31.27
CA ALA A 16 -9.01 7.42 32.10
C ALA A 16 -8.76 6.60 33.38
N LEU A 17 -7.62 5.87 33.47
CA LEU A 17 -7.30 5.03 34.65
C LEU A 17 -6.52 5.75 35.74
N PHE A 18 -6.13 7.02 35.56
CA PHE A 18 -5.39 7.76 36.59
C PHE A 18 -6.25 8.37 37.72
N ILE A 19 -7.56 8.09 37.73
CA ILE A 19 -8.44 8.50 38.85
C ILE A 19 -8.67 7.38 39.89
N SER A 20 -8.17 6.16 39.65
CA SER A 20 -8.25 5.10 40.68
C SER A 20 -6.96 4.28 40.72
N LEU A 21 -6.01 4.74 41.51
CA LEU A 21 -4.83 3.98 41.90
C LEU A 21 -5.21 2.95 42.97
N ASN A 22 -5.14 1.70 42.60
CA ASN A 22 -4.60 0.55 43.35
C ASN A 22 -5.00 -0.73 42.62
N VAL A 23 -4.14 -1.26 41.76
CA VAL A 23 -4.17 -2.70 41.41
C VAL A 23 -2.80 -3.15 40.88
N PHE A 24 -2.17 -4.06 41.64
CA PHE A 24 -1.40 -5.26 41.28
C PHE A 24 -0.67 -5.29 39.91
N GLY A 25 0.63 -5.55 40.03
CA GLY A 25 1.53 -5.83 38.92
C GLY A 25 1.01 -6.91 37.96
N GLN A 26 0.47 -6.48 36.85
CA GLN A 26 0.46 -7.29 35.65
C GLN A 26 1.80 -7.04 34.94
N GLU A 27 2.58 -8.10 34.77
CA GLU A 27 3.73 -8.09 33.89
C GLU A 27 3.27 -7.59 32.52
N ILE A 28 3.88 -6.49 32.05
CA ILE A 28 3.74 -6.05 30.65
C ILE A 28 4.17 -7.23 29.79
N PRO A 29 3.32 -7.74 28.88
CA PRO A 29 3.73 -8.84 28.01
C PRO A 29 5.05 -8.43 27.32
N LYS A 30 6.09 -9.24 27.43
CA LYS A 30 7.35 -9.04 26.71
C LYS A 30 6.99 -8.96 25.22
N THR A 31 7.09 -7.77 24.64
CA THR A 31 6.97 -7.61 23.19
C THR A 31 8.13 -8.39 22.57
N GLU A 32 7.81 -9.31 21.67
CA GLU A 32 8.87 -9.98 20.91
C GLU A 32 9.70 -8.92 20.15
N PRO A 33 11.01 -9.11 20.05
CA PRO A 33 11.87 -8.17 19.33
C PRO A 33 11.42 -8.08 17.87
N ASP A 34 11.53 -6.88 17.32
CA ASP A 34 11.25 -6.65 15.90
C ASP A 34 12.09 -7.58 15.01
N PRO A 35 11.54 -8.06 13.89
CA PRO A 35 12.31 -8.87 12.96
C PRO A 35 13.43 -8.02 12.33
N PRO A 36 14.51 -8.65 11.84
CA PRO A 36 15.54 -7.94 11.08
C PRO A 36 14.92 -7.10 9.95
N LYS A 37 15.47 -5.92 9.67
CA LYS A 37 14.94 -5.01 8.64
C LYS A 37 14.74 -5.67 7.25
N ASN A 38 15.57 -6.65 6.92
CA ASN A 38 15.53 -7.39 5.67
C ASN A 38 14.88 -8.78 5.79
N TRP A 39 14.08 -9.03 6.82
CA TRP A 39 13.49 -10.35 7.06
C TRP A 39 12.68 -10.87 5.87
N HIS A 40 12.05 -9.97 5.12
CA HIS A 40 11.27 -10.29 3.94
C HIS A 40 12.08 -10.97 2.82
N GLN A 41 13.41 -10.80 2.81
CA GLN A 41 14.34 -11.43 1.86
C GLN A 41 14.90 -12.76 2.36
N MET A 42 14.75 -13.05 3.64
CA MET A 42 15.34 -14.21 4.32
C MET A 42 14.68 -15.55 3.91
N ASP A 43 15.25 -16.64 4.39
CA ASP A 43 14.79 -18.00 4.11
C ASP A 43 14.36 -18.69 5.40
N LEU A 44 13.19 -19.35 5.39
CA LEU A 44 12.65 -20.01 6.57
C LEU A 44 13.60 -21.04 7.16
N LYS A 45 14.25 -21.86 6.32
CA LYS A 45 15.07 -23.00 6.79
C LYS A 45 16.42 -22.57 7.34
N THR A 46 17.01 -21.50 6.77
CA THR A 46 18.35 -21.03 7.18
C THR A 46 18.28 -19.91 8.19
N ASP A 47 17.28 -19.03 8.11
CA ASP A 47 17.23 -17.80 8.87
C ASP A 47 16.08 -17.77 9.88
N GLY A 48 15.11 -18.69 9.77
CA GLY A 48 13.96 -18.79 10.67
C GLY A 48 12.82 -17.80 10.39
N PHE A 49 12.85 -17.12 9.23
CA PHE A 49 11.84 -16.15 8.83
C PHE A 49 11.16 -16.55 7.51
N TYR A 50 9.85 -16.37 7.43
CA TYR A 50 9.05 -16.62 6.22
C TYR A 50 9.22 -15.51 5.17
N GLY A 51 10.46 -15.23 4.78
CA GLY A 51 10.78 -14.38 3.65
C GLY A 51 10.77 -15.14 2.31
N ILE A 52 11.24 -14.46 1.26
CA ILE A 52 11.16 -14.95 -0.13
C ILE A 52 12.40 -15.74 -0.59
N SER A 53 13.36 -16.08 0.27
CA SER A 53 14.61 -16.78 -0.06
C SER A 53 15.47 -16.07 -1.13
N LEU A 54 15.54 -14.73 -1.08
CA LEU A 54 16.14 -13.91 -2.14
C LEU A 54 17.65 -14.17 -2.31
N ASN A 55 18.39 -14.39 -1.21
CA ASN A 55 19.82 -14.71 -1.28
C ASN A 55 20.09 -16.03 -2.05
N LYS A 56 19.23 -17.05 -1.87
CA LYS A 56 19.32 -18.29 -2.64
C LYS A 56 19.02 -18.07 -4.12
N ALA A 57 18.07 -17.17 -4.42
CA ALA A 57 17.75 -16.77 -5.78
C ALA A 57 18.98 -16.16 -6.48
N TYR A 58 19.66 -15.19 -5.85
CA TYR A 58 20.85 -14.57 -6.43
C TYR A 58 22.05 -15.51 -6.54
N LEU A 59 22.21 -16.45 -5.62
CA LEU A 59 23.21 -17.52 -5.76
C LEU A 59 22.95 -18.41 -6.98
N PHE A 60 21.69 -18.73 -7.25
CA PHE A 60 21.27 -19.48 -8.45
C PHE A 60 21.47 -18.71 -9.74
N LEU A 61 21.33 -17.38 -9.71
CA LEU A 61 21.50 -16.49 -10.86
C LEU A 61 22.97 -16.15 -11.14
N LYS A 62 23.90 -16.46 -10.23
CA LYS A 62 25.30 -16.09 -10.35
C LYS A 62 25.90 -16.51 -11.69
N GLY A 63 26.43 -15.53 -12.43
CA GLY A 63 27.06 -15.71 -13.75
C GLY A 63 26.09 -15.80 -14.92
N LYS A 64 24.78 -15.71 -14.70
CA LYS A 64 23.78 -15.57 -15.77
C LYS A 64 23.70 -14.10 -16.23
N LYS A 65 23.31 -13.89 -17.49
CA LYS A 65 23.08 -12.55 -18.05
C LYS A 65 21.61 -12.18 -17.84
N SER A 66 21.37 -10.95 -17.46
CA SER A 66 20.03 -10.37 -17.33
C SER A 66 19.72 -9.38 -18.45
N LYS A 67 18.44 -9.16 -18.72
CA LYS A 67 17.86 -8.10 -19.58
C LYS A 67 17.24 -7.05 -18.67
N THR A 68 17.37 -5.79 -18.99
CA THR A 68 16.64 -4.73 -18.29
C THR A 68 15.13 -4.86 -18.52
N VAL A 69 14.36 -4.81 -17.44
CA VAL A 69 12.89 -4.89 -17.45
C VAL A 69 12.31 -3.55 -16.99
N ILE A 70 11.26 -3.08 -17.65
CA ILE A 70 10.51 -1.90 -17.22
C ILE A 70 9.35 -2.36 -16.35
N VAL A 71 9.33 -1.85 -15.12
CA VAL A 71 8.21 -2.03 -14.18
C VAL A 71 7.57 -0.68 -13.89
N THR A 72 6.25 -0.65 -13.87
CA THR A 72 5.50 0.54 -13.50
C THR A 72 4.95 0.42 -12.09
N THR A 73 5.07 1.47 -11.29
CA THR A 73 4.28 1.68 -10.08
C THR A 73 3.17 2.66 -10.38
N ILE A 74 1.91 2.21 -10.33
CA ILE A 74 0.75 3.10 -10.27
C ILE A 74 0.48 3.32 -8.78
N ASP A 75 0.74 4.54 -8.30
CA ASP A 75 0.77 4.81 -6.86
C ASP A 75 0.63 6.33 -6.57
N SER A 76 1.02 6.77 -5.38
CA SER A 76 0.99 8.16 -4.93
C SER A 76 2.09 9.07 -5.49
N GLY A 77 2.89 8.60 -6.45
CA GLY A 77 4.08 9.28 -6.97
C GLY A 77 5.38 8.68 -6.45
N ILE A 78 6.49 9.39 -6.63
CA ILE A 78 7.84 8.90 -6.24
C ILE A 78 8.78 10.06 -5.94
N ASP A 79 9.68 9.91 -4.97
CA ASP A 79 10.81 10.83 -4.81
C ASP A 79 11.88 10.54 -5.87
N THR A 80 11.86 11.31 -6.94
CA THR A 80 12.82 11.17 -8.05
C THR A 80 14.27 11.49 -7.67
N LEU A 81 14.51 12.07 -6.49
CA LEU A 81 15.84 12.39 -5.97
C LEU A 81 16.32 11.36 -4.94
N GLN A 82 15.49 10.36 -4.62
CA GLN A 82 15.87 9.30 -3.67
C GLN A 82 17.09 8.53 -4.21
N LYS A 83 18.17 8.51 -3.44
CA LYS A 83 19.48 8.01 -3.89
C LYS A 83 19.49 6.55 -4.32
N ASP A 84 18.62 5.73 -3.69
CA ASP A 84 18.47 4.32 -4.01
C ASP A 84 17.62 4.07 -5.27
N LEU A 85 16.96 5.09 -5.80
CA LEU A 85 16.08 4.98 -6.98
C LEU A 85 16.57 5.77 -8.18
N ALA A 86 17.20 6.92 -7.99
CA ALA A 86 17.48 7.90 -9.04
C ALA A 86 18.18 7.30 -10.28
N SER A 87 19.08 6.32 -10.09
CA SER A 87 19.81 5.68 -11.20
C SER A 87 19.01 4.61 -11.96
N ILE A 88 17.92 4.13 -11.38
CA ILE A 88 17.07 3.08 -11.94
C ILE A 88 15.70 3.59 -12.38
N LEU A 89 15.45 4.88 -12.27
CA LEU A 89 14.23 5.45 -12.84
C LEU A 89 14.22 5.24 -14.36
N TRP A 90 13.04 4.90 -14.87
CA TRP A 90 12.80 4.87 -16.30
C TRP A 90 12.95 6.29 -16.87
N VAL A 91 13.51 6.39 -18.06
CA VAL A 91 13.60 7.64 -18.79
C VAL A 91 12.86 7.48 -20.12
N ASN A 92 11.87 8.34 -20.35
CA ASN A 92 11.08 8.29 -21.59
C ASN A 92 11.98 8.47 -22.82
N PRO A 93 12.07 7.48 -23.70
CA PRO A 93 12.85 7.60 -24.93
C PRO A 93 12.16 8.48 -25.99
N LYS A 94 10.87 8.74 -25.87
CA LYS A 94 10.07 9.52 -26.81
C LYS A 94 10.12 11.00 -26.43
N LYS A 95 10.65 11.85 -27.31
CA LYS A 95 10.80 13.30 -27.03
C LYS A 95 9.60 14.16 -27.44
N ASN A 96 8.67 13.63 -28.22
CA ASN A 96 7.51 14.34 -28.77
C ASN A 96 6.23 13.54 -28.50
N ASP A 97 6.03 13.21 -27.25
CA ASP A 97 4.85 12.48 -26.81
C ASP A 97 3.68 13.46 -26.51
N THR A 98 2.50 12.89 -26.44
CA THR A 98 1.27 13.57 -25.97
C THR A 98 1.42 14.09 -24.53
N TYR A 99 2.25 13.42 -23.73
CA TYR A 99 2.53 13.73 -22.33
C TYR A 99 3.83 14.54 -22.21
N VAL A 100 3.71 15.84 -22.30
CA VAL A 100 4.86 16.77 -22.36
C VAL A 100 5.61 16.81 -21.02
N GLY A 101 6.87 16.39 -21.04
CA GLY A 101 7.76 16.44 -19.86
C GLY A 101 7.73 15.19 -18.97
N ASP A 102 7.14 14.11 -19.41
CA ASP A 102 7.04 12.81 -18.73
C ASP A 102 8.37 12.04 -18.67
N VAL A 103 9.38 12.62 -18.06
CA VAL A 103 10.74 12.06 -18.02
C VAL A 103 10.79 10.69 -17.34
N HIS A 104 10.11 10.54 -16.19
CA HIS A 104 10.13 9.33 -15.38
C HIS A 104 8.74 8.67 -15.21
N GLY A 105 7.75 9.20 -15.92
CA GLY A 105 6.35 8.80 -15.85
C GLY A 105 5.41 10.00 -15.87
N TRP A 106 4.19 9.83 -15.38
CA TRP A 106 3.13 10.84 -15.47
C TRP A 106 2.29 10.94 -14.21
N ASP A 107 1.76 12.12 -13.96
CA ASP A 107 0.83 12.42 -12.87
C ASP A 107 -0.57 12.75 -13.42
N PHE A 108 -1.51 11.81 -13.30
CA PHE A 108 -2.91 11.97 -13.69
C PHE A 108 -3.72 12.83 -12.70
N LEU A 109 -3.17 13.14 -11.54
CA LEU A 109 -3.76 14.04 -10.53
C LEU A 109 -3.24 15.47 -10.65
N GLY A 110 -2.41 15.72 -11.66
CA GLY A 110 -1.77 17.01 -11.89
C GLY A 110 -2.62 18.00 -12.67
N GLY A 111 -2.56 19.27 -12.29
CA GLY A 111 -3.13 20.38 -13.03
C GLY A 111 -2.14 21.01 -14.01
N LYS A 112 -2.65 21.68 -15.03
CA LYS A 112 -1.84 22.42 -16.02
C LYS A 112 -1.05 23.58 -15.41
N ASP A 113 -1.45 24.06 -14.25
CA ASP A 113 -0.78 25.14 -13.51
C ASP A 113 0.33 24.62 -12.56
N GLY A 114 0.62 23.34 -12.61
CA GLY A 114 1.64 22.69 -11.78
C GLY A 114 1.17 22.33 -10.36
N LYS A 115 -0.11 22.50 -10.04
CA LYS A 115 -0.68 21.96 -8.81
C LYS A 115 -0.93 20.46 -8.97
N VAL A 116 -1.07 19.78 -7.84
CA VAL A 116 -1.38 18.36 -7.81
C VAL A 116 -2.49 18.10 -6.82
N ASP A 117 -3.48 17.33 -7.23
CA ASP A 117 -4.53 16.83 -6.36
C ASP A 117 -4.02 15.58 -5.64
N TYR A 118 -3.72 15.71 -4.36
CA TYR A 118 -3.27 14.60 -3.52
C TYR A 118 -4.20 14.33 -2.32
N THR A 119 -5.32 15.04 -2.24
CA THR A 119 -6.30 14.91 -1.14
C THR A 119 -7.70 14.72 -1.68
N GLU A 120 -8.07 13.49 -1.87
CA GLU A 120 -9.43 13.10 -2.28
C GLU A 120 -10.18 12.41 -1.15
N THR A 121 -11.49 12.31 -1.29
CA THR A 121 -12.32 11.46 -0.44
C THR A 121 -12.47 10.05 -1.03
N THR A 122 -13.16 9.15 -0.30
CA THR A 122 -13.40 7.80 -0.81
C THR A 122 -14.49 7.78 -1.89
N GLU A 123 -14.50 6.75 -2.74
CA GLU A 123 -15.44 6.65 -3.87
C GLU A 123 -16.89 6.58 -3.39
N GLU A 124 -17.17 5.88 -2.28
CA GLU A 124 -18.53 5.83 -1.75
C GLU A 124 -19.03 7.21 -1.31
N VAL A 125 -18.14 8.10 -0.85
CA VAL A 125 -18.51 9.47 -0.48
C VAL A 125 -18.82 10.28 -1.75
N ARG A 126 -17.96 10.23 -2.77
CA ARG A 126 -18.19 10.89 -4.07
C ARG A 126 -19.52 10.46 -4.68
N GLN A 127 -19.75 9.16 -4.77
CA GLN A 127 -20.96 8.60 -5.36
C GLN A 127 -22.22 8.87 -4.51
N TYR A 128 -22.10 8.88 -3.18
CA TYR A 128 -23.20 9.26 -2.30
C TYR A 128 -23.70 10.68 -2.61
N TYR A 129 -22.78 11.64 -2.65
CA TYR A 129 -23.14 13.04 -2.92
C TYR A 129 -23.65 13.26 -4.34
N LYS A 130 -23.15 12.50 -5.32
CA LYS A 130 -23.63 12.54 -6.71
C LYS A 130 -25.06 11.99 -6.86
N LEU A 131 -25.42 10.95 -6.11
CA LEU A 131 -26.66 10.18 -6.29
C LEU A 131 -27.75 10.55 -5.29
N LYS A 132 -27.43 11.16 -4.13
CA LYS A 132 -28.37 11.40 -3.04
C LYS A 132 -29.58 12.25 -3.45
N ASP A 133 -29.39 13.29 -4.21
CA ASP A 133 -30.48 14.19 -4.60
C ASP A 133 -31.44 13.53 -5.56
N LYS A 134 -30.97 12.54 -6.32
CA LYS A 134 -31.77 11.77 -7.27
C LYS A 134 -32.56 10.63 -6.60
N PHE A 135 -31.98 10.00 -5.59
CA PHE A 135 -32.50 8.74 -5.06
C PHE A 135 -32.82 8.71 -3.55
N ALA A 136 -32.45 9.73 -2.76
CA ALA A 136 -32.63 9.69 -1.30
C ALA A 136 -34.08 9.49 -0.84
N SER A 137 -35.05 9.99 -1.61
CA SER A 137 -36.50 9.81 -1.36
C SER A 137 -37.14 8.64 -2.12
N THR A 138 -36.35 7.89 -2.88
CA THR A 138 -36.82 6.83 -3.79
C THR A 138 -36.77 5.47 -3.08
N THR A 139 -37.89 4.74 -3.07
CA THR A 139 -37.97 3.41 -2.43
C THR A 139 -37.93 2.26 -3.42
N THR A 140 -38.14 2.53 -4.72
CA THR A 140 -38.11 1.55 -5.80
C THR A 140 -37.33 2.13 -6.99
N ALA A 141 -36.68 1.25 -7.76
CA ALA A 141 -35.94 1.67 -8.94
C ALA A 141 -36.88 2.38 -9.96
N PRO A 142 -36.58 3.63 -10.37
CA PRO A 142 -37.29 4.28 -11.46
C PRO A 142 -37.03 3.55 -12.78
N ALA A 143 -38.02 3.50 -13.66
CA ALA A 143 -37.90 2.85 -14.96
C ALA A 143 -36.75 3.46 -15.79
N GLY A 144 -35.87 2.60 -16.29
CA GLY A 144 -34.69 2.98 -17.06
C GLY A 144 -33.48 3.42 -16.23
N LEU A 145 -33.58 3.42 -14.88
CA LEU A 145 -32.50 3.80 -13.95
C LEU A 145 -32.15 2.65 -12.98
N GLU A 146 -32.49 1.43 -13.30
CA GLU A 146 -32.38 0.26 -12.43
C GLU A 146 -30.92 0.02 -12.01
N LYS A 147 -29.97 0.16 -12.94
CA LYS A 147 -28.52 0.00 -12.66
C LYS A 147 -28.00 1.09 -11.73
N GLU A 148 -28.35 2.34 -12.00
CA GLU A 148 -27.91 3.49 -11.20
C GLU A 148 -28.55 3.46 -9.79
N TYR A 149 -29.81 3.01 -9.68
CA TYR A 149 -30.45 2.82 -8.39
C TYR A 149 -29.82 1.66 -7.59
N ALA A 150 -29.43 0.57 -8.24
CA ALA A 150 -28.69 -0.51 -7.59
C ALA A 150 -27.31 -0.02 -7.07
N LEU A 151 -26.62 0.80 -7.85
CA LEU A 151 -25.39 1.47 -7.41
C LEU A 151 -25.66 2.34 -6.19
N TRP A 152 -26.70 3.19 -6.22
CA TRP A 152 -27.10 4.01 -5.08
C TRP A 152 -27.34 3.20 -3.81
N GLN A 153 -28.03 2.06 -3.88
CA GLN A 153 -28.28 1.21 -2.72
C GLN A 153 -26.97 0.67 -2.12
N SER A 154 -26.04 0.22 -2.97
CA SER A 154 -24.73 -0.25 -2.53
C SER A 154 -23.90 0.88 -1.94
N VAL A 155 -23.84 2.02 -2.60
CA VAL A 155 -23.15 3.25 -2.15
C VAL A 155 -23.65 3.69 -0.78
N LYS A 156 -24.99 3.78 -0.63
CA LYS A 156 -25.58 4.24 0.64
C LYS A 156 -25.23 3.34 1.82
N ALA A 157 -25.29 2.03 1.63
CA ALA A 157 -24.97 1.07 2.69
C ALA A 157 -23.49 1.17 3.14
N ILE A 158 -22.57 1.34 2.18
CA ILE A 158 -21.15 1.51 2.45
C ILE A 158 -20.88 2.89 3.08
N TYR A 159 -21.44 3.95 2.51
CA TYR A 159 -21.28 5.32 3.00
C TYR A 159 -21.73 5.47 4.45
N ASP A 160 -22.90 4.96 4.82
CA ASP A 160 -23.41 5.04 6.21
C ASP A 160 -22.43 4.35 7.19
N THR A 161 -21.81 3.23 6.79
CA THR A 161 -20.81 2.53 7.58
C THR A 161 -19.50 3.32 7.66
N THR A 162 -19.02 3.82 6.54
CA THR A 162 -17.79 4.61 6.44
C THR A 162 -17.89 5.92 7.21
N LEU A 163 -19.03 6.62 7.10
CA LEU A 163 -19.30 7.86 7.82
C LEU A 163 -19.29 7.65 9.35
N ASN A 164 -20.01 6.62 9.83
CA ASN A 164 -20.06 6.32 11.27
C ASN A 164 -18.66 6.01 11.82
N LYS A 165 -17.86 5.27 11.06
CA LYS A 165 -16.48 4.95 11.41
C LYS A 165 -15.61 6.20 11.44
N ALA A 166 -15.65 7.03 10.39
CA ALA A 166 -14.89 8.27 10.32
C ALA A 166 -15.25 9.24 11.45
N GLN A 167 -16.53 9.37 11.81
CA GLN A 167 -16.97 10.21 12.93
C GLN A 167 -16.39 9.76 14.28
N ALA A 168 -16.36 8.45 14.52
CA ALA A 168 -15.75 7.89 15.72
C ALA A 168 -14.23 8.14 15.74
N GLU A 169 -13.56 7.87 14.64
CA GLU A 169 -12.11 8.04 14.51
C GLU A 169 -11.68 9.51 14.60
N VAL A 170 -12.37 10.43 13.95
CA VAL A 170 -12.08 11.87 14.04
C VAL A 170 -12.21 12.40 15.47
N LYS A 171 -13.19 11.91 16.24
CA LYS A 171 -13.33 12.27 17.65
C LYS A 171 -12.10 11.84 18.46
N ASP A 172 -11.65 10.61 18.28
CA ASP A 172 -10.50 10.06 19.01
C ASP A 172 -9.19 10.73 18.55
N LEU A 173 -9.00 10.90 17.25
CA LEU A 173 -7.84 11.59 16.65
C LEU A 173 -7.73 13.05 17.10
N THR A 174 -8.86 13.76 17.24
CA THR A 174 -8.88 15.15 17.75
C THR A 174 -8.28 15.22 19.15
N MET A 175 -8.64 14.27 20.00
CA MET A 175 -8.09 14.20 21.36
C MET A 175 -6.59 13.88 21.33
N GLU A 176 -6.20 12.93 20.52
CA GLU A 176 -4.81 12.48 20.39
C GLU A 176 -3.89 13.59 19.85
N VAL A 177 -4.29 14.27 18.77
CA VAL A 177 -3.57 15.43 18.22
C VAL A 177 -3.38 16.51 19.27
N ASN A 178 -4.42 16.82 20.05
CA ASN A 178 -4.34 17.83 21.10
C ASN A 178 -3.37 17.42 22.21
N VAL A 179 -3.44 16.17 22.68
CA VAL A 179 -2.54 15.65 23.74
C VAL A 179 -1.10 15.62 23.25
N LEU A 180 -0.84 15.09 22.05
CA LEU A 180 0.53 15.00 21.53
C LEU A 180 1.09 16.39 21.22
N SER A 181 0.30 17.31 20.68
CA SER A 181 0.75 18.70 20.45
C SER A 181 1.11 19.42 21.75
N ALA A 182 0.28 19.28 22.78
CA ALA A 182 0.55 19.89 24.08
C ALA A 182 1.79 19.28 24.76
N THR A 183 1.90 17.96 24.81
CA THR A 183 3.03 17.26 25.43
C THR A 183 4.33 17.46 24.65
N ASN A 184 4.27 17.57 23.31
CA ASN A 184 5.38 17.94 22.45
C ASN A 184 6.01 19.28 22.85
N HIS A 185 5.17 20.27 23.14
CA HIS A 185 5.65 21.58 23.59
C HIS A 185 6.46 21.49 24.91
N TYR A 186 5.97 20.72 25.90
CA TYR A 186 6.67 20.56 27.18
C TYR A 186 7.98 19.81 27.03
N VAL A 187 8.03 18.74 26.25
CA VAL A 187 9.25 17.96 25.98
C VAL A 187 10.29 18.81 25.24
N LYS A 188 9.93 19.52 24.16
CA LYS A 188 10.84 20.41 23.44
C LYS A 188 11.45 21.49 24.34
N ARG A 189 10.62 22.10 25.19
CA ARG A 189 11.07 23.12 26.13
C ARG A 189 12.09 22.57 27.13
N GLU A 190 11.85 21.38 27.68
CA GLU A 190 12.76 20.74 28.63
C GLU A 190 14.10 20.35 27.97
N LEU A 191 14.05 19.84 26.74
CA LEU A 191 15.23 19.53 25.92
C LEU A 191 15.90 20.77 25.32
N LYS A 192 15.34 21.98 25.51
CA LYS A 192 15.82 23.27 24.95
C LYS A 192 15.89 23.27 23.41
N LEU A 193 14.97 22.57 22.77
CA LEU A 193 14.88 22.49 21.33
C LEU A 193 14.11 23.69 20.74
N GLN A 194 14.53 24.13 19.56
CA GLN A 194 13.80 25.11 18.77
C GLN A 194 12.55 24.48 18.12
N SER A 195 11.67 25.31 17.55
CA SER A 195 10.40 24.85 16.97
C SER A 195 10.58 23.85 15.81
N ASP A 196 11.63 24.00 15.01
CA ASP A 196 11.99 23.17 13.85
C ASP A 196 12.83 21.93 14.21
N GLN A 197 13.38 21.87 15.41
CA GLN A 197 14.16 20.72 15.88
C GLN A 197 13.26 19.59 16.36
N THR A 198 13.73 18.36 16.21
CA THR A 198 13.00 17.14 16.57
C THR A 198 13.65 16.42 17.76
N PHE A 199 12.91 15.49 18.36
CA PHE A 199 13.43 14.57 19.36
C PHE A 199 12.98 13.13 19.07
N THR A 200 13.77 12.19 19.53
CA THR A 200 13.55 10.75 19.43
C THR A 200 13.32 10.14 20.81
N LYS A 201 13.17 8.82 20.87
CA LYS A 201 13.06 8.08 22.14
C LYS A 201 14.31 8.26 23.01
N GLU A 202 15.52 8.20 22.43
CA GLU A 202 16.78 8.35 23.13
C GLU A 202 16.96 9.77 23.73
N ASP A 203 16.35 10.78 23.13
CA ASP A 203 16.37 12.14 23.68
C ASP A 203 15.52 12.25 24.96
N LEU A 204 14.44 11.45 25.06
CA LEU A 204 13.62 11.42 26.29
C LEU A 204 14.39 10.91 27.49
N ASP A 205 15.35 10.00 27.31
CA ASP A 205 16.19 9.47 28.39
C ASP A 205 17.06 10.55 29.04
N LYS A 206 17.35 11.64 28.32
CA LYS A 206 18.12 12.80 28.82
C LYS A 206 17.31 13.70 29.75
N ILE A 207 16.00 13.55 29.80
CA ILE A 207 15.11 14.35 30.65
C ILE A 207 15.18 13.82 32.07
N THR A 208 15.74 14.64 32.97
CA THR A 208 15.72 14.45 34.42
C THR A 208 15.00 15.65 35.05
N THR A 209 13.81 15.45 35.55
CA THR A 209 12.96 16.54 36.06
C THR A 209 12.09 16.07 37.21
N THR A 210 11.73 17.00 38.13
CA THR A 210 10.72 16.80 39.16
C THR A 210 9.39 17.48 38.82
N ASN A 211 9.30 18.05 37.61
CA ASN A 211 8.08 18.70 37.15
C ASN A 211 7.07 17.64 36.65
N ASP A 212 5.96 17.51 37.34
CA ASP A 212 4.94 16.49 37.03
C ASP A 212 4.42 16.59 35.60
N THR A 213 4.21 17.80 35.07
CA THR A 213 3.73 17.99 33.68
C THR A 213 4.74 17.49 32.68
N VAL A 214 6.02 17.76 32.88
CA VAL A 214 7.10 17.28 31.99
C VAL A 214 7.26 15.77 32.11
N THR A 215 7.18 15.22 33.33
CA THR A 215 7.23 13.77 33.57
C THR A 215 6.10 13.05 32.84
N GLN A 216 4.86 13.56 32.96
CA GLN A 216 3.70 13.01 32.25
C GLN A 216 3.88 13.12 30.73
N SER A 217 4.37 14.28 30.24
CA SER A 217 4.61 14.47 28.81
C SER A 217 5.68 13.50 28.27
N LYS A 218 6.76 13.27 29.02
CA LYS A 218 7.76 12.26 28.72
C LYS A 218 7.14 10.86 28.60
N THR A 219 6.36 10.45 29.60
CA THR A 219 5.69 9.14 29.61
C THR A 219 4.78 8.93 28.40
N VAL A 220 4.02 9.96 27.98
CA VAL A 220 3.18 9.91 26.79
C VAL A 220 4.05 9.60 25.55
N TRP A 221 5.12 10.35 25.33
CA TRP A 221 6.00 10.17 24.19
C TRP A 221 6.80 8.86 24.23
N GLU A 222 7.24 8.40 25.40
CA GLU A 222 7.85 7.07 25.57
C GLU A 222 6.90 5.96 25.16
N SER A 223 5.63 6.08 25.53
CA SER A 223 4.58 5.12 25.12
C SER A 223 4.41 5.12 23.59
N VAL A 224 4.30 6.30 22.99
CA VAL A 224 4.16 6.46 21.54
C VAL A 224 5.35 5.83 20.80
N PHE A 225 6.58 6.20 21.14
CA PHE A 225 7.78 5.64 20.48
C PHE A 225 7.94 4.13 20.71
N THR A 226 7.56 3.63 21.88
CA THR A 226 7.60 2.18 22.15
C THR A 226 6.64 1.41 21.25
N GLN A 227 5.51 2.00 20.93
CA GLN A 227 4.48 1.38 20.08
C GLN A 227 4.81 1.51 18.58
N ILE A 228 5.33 2.67 18.14
CA ILE A 228 5.61 2.94 16.72
C ILE A 228 6.94 2.30 16.27
N GLY A 229 7.88 2.14 17.20
CA GLY A 229 9.25 1.67 16.94
C GLY A 229 10.29 2.80 17.08
N GLU A 230 11.55 2.41 17.27
CA GLU A 230 12.62 3.32 17.71
C GLU A 230 13.18 4.25 16.60
N ASN A 231 12.85 4.00 15.33
CA ASN A 231 13.39 4.74 14.19
C ASN A 231 12.47 5.89 13.71
N THR A 232 11.90 6.65 14.65
CA THR A 232 11.01 7.78 14.31
C THR A 232 11.29 8.98 15.22
N ASN A 233 10.74 10.12 14.87
CA ASN A 233 10.82 11.33 15.68
C ASN A 233 9.44 11.97 15.88
N ASN A 234 9.36 12.91 16.82
CA ASN A 234 8.10 13.57 17.18
C ASN A 234 7.43 14.31 16.01
N ALA A 235 8.21 14.88 15.08
CA ALA A 235 7.65 15.61 13.94
C ALA A 235 6.98 14.66 12.95
N LYS A 236 7.60 13.51 12.66
CA LYS A 236 7.00 12.49 11.80
C LYS A 236 5.71 11.94 12.41
N VAL A 237 5.72 11.63 13.71
CA VAL A 237 4.51 11.16 14.42
C VAL A 237 3.35 12.15 14.30
N LEU A 238 3.62 13.44 14.57
CA LEU A 238 2.59 14.48 14.48
C LEU A 238 2.10 14.69 13.05
N LYS A 239 3.00 14.61 12.07
CA LYS A 239 2.66 14.70 10.65
C LYS A 239 1.73 13.56 10.25
N ASP A 240 2.14 12.32 10.50
CA ASP A 240 1.38 11.12 10.13
C ASP A 240 -0.02 11.12 10.78
N LEU A 241 -0.10 11.54 12.05
CA LEU A 241 -1.38 11.67 12.77
C LEU A 241 -2.28 12.75 12.18
N THR A 242 -1.70 13.90 11.80
CA THR A 242 -2.44 15.01 11.21
C THR A 242 -2.96 14.65 9.81
N GLU A 243 -2.17 13.95 9.03
CA GLU A 243 -2.57 13.45 7.70
C GLU A 243 -3.70 12.43 7.83
N TYR A 244 -3.61 11.52 8.80
CA TYR A 244 -4.69 10.56 9.06
C TYR A 244 -5.98 11.26 9.52
N TYR A 245 -5.88 12.23 10.43
CA TYR A 245 -7.01 13.07 10.82
C TYR A 245 -7.65 13.78 9.62
N ALA A 246 -6.84 14.38 8.75
CA ALA A 246 -7.32 15.08 7.57
C ALA A 246 -8.07 14.14 6.61
N LYS A 247 -7.55 12.92 6.40
CA LYS A 247 -8.20 11.89 5.60
C LYS A 247 -9.57 11.50 6.14
N GLU A 248 -9.67 11.18 7.43
CA GLU A 248 -10.95 10.78 8.05
C GLU A 248 -11.94 11.96 8.09
N ASN A 249 -11.45 13.17 8.35
CA ASN A 249 -12.29 14.37 8.32
C ASN A 249 -12.81 14.70 6.92
N ASN A 250 -12.05 14.40 5.86
CA ASN A 250 -12.51 14.57 4.48
C ASN A 250 -13.66 13.60 4.12
N THR A 251 -13.79 12.48 4.82
CA THR A 251 -14.97 11.61 4.72
C THR A 251 -16.24 12.27 5.29
N ILE A 252 -16.09 13.05 6.37
CA ILE A 252 -17.22 13.74 7.04
C ILE A 252 -17.58 15.04 6.31
N ASN A 253 -16.57 15.80 5.90
CA ASN A 253 -16.65 17.11 5.27
C ASN A 253 -15.88 17.09 3.94
N PRO A 254 -16.38 16.41 2.89
CA PRO A 254 -15.62 16.22 1.66
C PRO A 254 -15.50 17.50 0.85
N ASP A 255 -14.31 17.76 0.30
CA ASP A 255 -14.09 18.75 -0.75
C ASP A 255 -14.32 18.08 -2.12
N LEU A 256 -15.56 18.13 -2.59
CA LEU A 256 -15.95 17.46 -3.83
C LEU A 256 -15.51 18.20 -5.11
N ASP A 257 -15.02 19.43 -4.97
CA ASP A 257 -14.61 20.28 -6.09
C ASP A 257 -13.07 20.28 -6.30
N VAL A 258 -12.32 19.57 -5.49
CA VAL A 258 -10.85 19.60 -5.51
C VAL A 258 -10.31 19.22 -6.88
N ARG A 259 -10.79 18.13 -7.47
CA ARG A 259 -10.37 17.68 -8.80
C ARG A 259 -10.69 18.70 -9.88
N ALA A 260 -11.91 19.24 -9.90
CA ALA A 260 -12.31 20.26 -10.88
C ALA A 260 -11.45 21.52 -10.79
N ARG A 261 -11.01 21.92 -9.58
CA ARG A 261 -10.15 23.09 -9.38
C ARG A 261 -8.69 22.85 -9.76
N ILE A 262 -8.18 21.63 -9.59
CA ILE A 262 -6.76 21.29 -9.77
C ILE A 262 -6.53 20.66 -11.13
N VAL A 263 -7.12 19.51 -11.39
CA VAL A 263 -6.92 18.76 -12.64
C VAL A 263 -7.69 19.40 -13.78
N GLY A 264 -8.92 19.86 -13.48
CA GLY A 264 -9.76 20.60 -14.43
C GLY A 264 -10.41 19.70 -15.48
N ASP A 265 -10.53 18.39 -15.21
CA ASP A 265 -11.21 17.42 -16.05
C ASP A 265 -12.50 16.90 -15.39
N ASP A 266 -13.29 16.16 -16.14
CA ASP A 266 -14.45 15.43 -15.64
C ASP A 266 -14.07 13.94 -15.45
N PRO A 267 -14.08 13.41 -14.22
CA PRO A 267 -13.72 12.02 -13.96
C PRO A 267 -14.74 11.00 -14.52
N ASP A 268 -15.94 11.43 -14.85
CA ASP A 268 -16.99 10.59 -15.47
C ASP A 268 -16.93 10.60 -17.02
N VAL A 269 -15.96 11.31 -17.62
CA VAL A 269 -15.78 11.38 -19.07
C VAL A 269 -14.38 10.92 -19.44
N ASN A 270 -14.28 9.76 -20.08
CA ASN A 270 -13.00 9.25 -20.61
C ASN A 270 -13.00 9.40 -22.15
N ASP A 271 -12.69 10.60 -22.62
CA ASP A 271 -12.72 10.99 -24.04
C ASP A 271 -11.37 10.89 -24.75
N GLY A 272 -10.37 10.30 -24.11
CA GLY A 272 -9.01 10.12 -24.64
C GLY A 272 -8.18 11.39 -24.72
N LYS A 273 -8.66 12.52 -24.19
CA LYS A 273 -7.85 13.74 -24.14
C LYS A 273 -6.80 13.66 -23.04
N PRO A 274 -5.57 14.12 -23.31
CA PRO A 274 -4.52 14.13 -22.30
C PRO A 274 -4.81 15.17 -21.22
N TYR A 275 -4.58 14.78 -19.96
CA TYR A 275 -4.65 15.63 -18.77
C TYR A 275 -3.54 15.23 -17.80
N GLY A 276 -3.36 15.98 -16.74
CA GLY A 276 -2.28 15.74 -15.80
C GLY A 276 -1.05 16.62 -16.05
N ASN A 277 0.03 16.28 -15.36
CA ASN A 277 1.35 16.90 -15.51
C ASN A 277 2.49 15.89 -15.22
N SER A 278 3.74 16.37 -15.16
CA SER A 278 4.92 15.52 -14.95
C SER A 278 5.48 15.58 -13.52
N ILE A 279 4.72 16.06 -12.53
CA ILE A 279 5.19 16.24 -11.15
C ILE A 279 4.95 14.95 -10.36
N LEU A 280 6.00 14.19 -10.13
CA LEU A 280 5.93 12.90 -9.43
C LEU A 280 6.30 12.98 -7.95
N LYS A 281 7.16 13.94 -7.56
CA LYS A 281 7.51 14.19 -6.16
C LYS A 281 6.53 15.17 -5.55
N THR A 282 5.57 14.66 -4.81
CA THR A 282 4.53 15.41 -4.08
C THR A 282 4.62 15.10 -2.58
N PRO A 283 3.98 15.86 -1.69
CA PRO A 283 4.05 15.61 -0.24
C PRO A 283 3.61 14.21 0.20
N ASP A 284 2.75 13.57 -0.58
CA ASP A 284 2.20 12.23 -0.35
C ASP A 284 2.96 11.09 -1.07
N ALA A 285 4.07 11.37 -1.77
CA ALA A 285 4.81 10.39 -2.56
C ALA A 285 5.61 9.35 -1.72
N SER A 286 5.49 9.36 -0.39
CA SER A 286 6.13 8.42 0.53
C SER A 286 5.78 6.96 0.21
N HIS A 287 4.48 6.65 0.04
CA HIS A 287 4.01 5.30 -0.21
C HIS A 287 4.56 4.74 -1.53
N GLY A 288 4.43 5.46 -2.64
CA GLY A 288 4.96 5.01 -3.93
C GLY A 288 6.48 4.93 -3.97
N THR A 289 7.20 5.79 -3.22
CA THR A 289 8.65 5.69 -3.05
C THR A 289 9.03 4.39 -2.34
N GLY A 290 8.33 4.03 -1.26
CA GLY A 290 8.54 2.78 -0.54
C GLY A 290 8.24 1.54 -1.38
N VAL A 291 7.13 1.55 -2.13
CA VAL A 291 6.75 0.50 -3.09
C VAL A 291 7.83 0.31 -4.15
N ALA A 292 8.30 1.39 -4.76
CA ALA A 292 9.38 1.34 -5.75
C ALA A 292 10.69 0.79 -5.17
N GLY A 293 11.01 1.14 -3.92
CA GLY A 293 12.18 0.64 -3.20
C GLY A 293 12.16 -0.88 -3.03
N LEU A 294 11.03 -1.45 -2.63
CA LEU A 294 10.91 -2.91 -2.48
C LEU A 294 11.08 -3.64 -3.81
N ILE A 295 10.60 -3.07 -4.92
CA ILE A 295 10.78 -3.68 -6.24
C ILE A 295 12.26 -3.70 -6.62
N GLY A 296 12.96 -2.54 -6.55
CA GLY A 296 14.22 -2.42 -7.23
C GLY A 296 15.24 -1.43 -6.68
N ALA A 297 15.16 -1.02 -5.39
CA ALA A 297 16.22 -0.20 -4.80
C ALA A 297 17.60 -0.79 -5.10
N VAL A 298 18.57 0.08 -5.39
CA VAL A 298 19.90 -0.32 -5.89
C VAL A 298 20.61 -1.23 -4.90
N ARG A 299 20.85 -2.46 -5.31
CA ARG A 299 21.44 -3.50 -4.46
C ARG A 299 22.94 -3.30 -4.25
N ASN A 300 23.42 -3.68 -3.05
CA ASN A 300 24.85 -3.74 -2.69
C ASN A 300 25.60 -2.40 -2.86
N ASN A 301 24.90 -1.27 -2.76
CA ASN A 301 25.51 0.06 -2.89
C ASN A 301 25.99 0.66 -1.53
N GLY A 302 25.79 -0.08 -0.42
CA GLY A 302 26.16 0.36 0.93
C GLY A 302 25.24 1.46 1.49
N TYR A 303 24.10 1.69 0.88
CA TYR A 303 23.10 2.67 1.29
C TYR A 303 21.69 2.04 1.15
N GLY A 304 20.74 2.53 1.94
CA GLY A 304 19.33 2.20 1.77
C GLY A 304 18.97 0.74 2.05
N ILE A 305 18.20 0.18 1.16
CA ILE A 305 17.79 -1.22 1.17
C ILE A 305 18.20 -1.90 -0.15
N ASP A 306 18.26 -3.20 -0.15
CA ASP A 306 18.34 -3.98 -1.38
C ASP A 306 16.93 -4.28 -1.90
N GLY A 307 16.57 -3.80 -3.07
CA GLY A 307 15.33 -4.19 -3.77
C GLY A 307 15.34 -5.67 -4.17
N VAL A 308 14.18 -6.20 -4.59
CA VAL A 308 14.09 -7.60 -5.02
C VAL A 308 14.79 -7.82 -6.36
N ALA A 309 14.59 -6.93 -7.34
CA ALA A 309 15.18 -6.97 -8.68
C ALA A 309 16.45 -6.10 -8.78
N ASP A 310 17.39 -6.44 -9.67
CA ASP A 310 18.68 -5.74 -9.81
C ASP A 310 18.89 -5.06 -11.17
N ASN A 311 18.19 -5.45 -12.23
CA ASN A 311 18.33 -4.86 -13.57
C ASN A 311 16.99 -4.29 -14.07
N VAL A 312 16.48 -3.32 -13.36
CA VAL A 312 15.14 -2.77 -13.54
C VAL A 312 15.17 -1.30 -13.96
N ARG A 313 14.11 -0.84 -14.62
CA ARG A 313 13.76 0.58 -14.77
C ARG A 313 12.36 0.80 -14.21
N ILE A 314 12.24 1.70 -13.25
CA ILE A 314 10.98 2.02 -12.58
C ILE A 314 10.34 3.23 -13.27
N MET A 315 9.18 3.01 -13.86
CA MET A 315 8.29 4.04 -14.38
C MET A 315 7.27 4.36 -13.28
N SER A 316 7.19 5.61 -12.86
CA SER A 316 6.23 6.01 -11.84
C SER A 316 5.02 6.70 -12.46
N ILE A 317 3.84 6.26 -12.10
CA ILE A 317 2.58 6.91 -12.49
C ILE A 317 1.83 7.27 -11.20
N LYS A 318 1.61 8.59 -11.02
CA LYS A 318 0.79 9.08 -9.94
C LYS A 318 -0.67 9.10 -10.37
N ALA A 319 -1.48 8.24 -9.74
CA ALA A 319 -2.92 8.12 -9.97
C ALA A 319 -3.68 7.79 -8.68
N VAL A 320 -2.98 7.69 -7.55
CA VAL A 320 -3.56 7.35 -6.25
C VAL A 320 -3.38 8.54 -5.31
N PRO A 321 -4.47 9.25 -4.96
CA PRO A 321 -4.45 10.33 -3.99
C PRO A 321 -4.49 9.79 -2.55
N ASN A 322 -4.48 10.68 -1.57
CA ASN A 322 -4.76 10.32 -0.18
C ASN A 322 -6.27 10.16 0.07
N GLY A 323 -6.88 9.23 -0.62
CA GLY A 323 -8.29 8.86 -0.70
C GLY A 323 -8.39 7.73 -1.70
N ASP A 324 -9.56 7.56 -2.35
CA ASP A 324 -9.68 6.55 -3.39
C ASP A 324 -9.34 7.11 -4.78
N GLU A 325 -8.66 6.30 -5.55
CA GLU A 325 -8.34 6.55 -6.96
C GLU A 325 -9.60 6.62 -7.84
N TYR A 326 -9.50 7.31 -8.97
CA TYR A 326 -10.55 7.34 -10.00
C TYR A 326 -10.34 6.23 -11.03
N ASP A 327 -11.43 5.56 -11.43
CA ASP A 327 -11.38 4.50 -12.46
C ASP A 327 -10.79 5.01 -13.79
N LYS A 328 -11.08 6.27 -14.15
CA LYS A 328 -10.51 6.96 -15.31
C LYS A 328 -8.99 7.02 -15.25
N ASP A 329 -8.44 7.43 -14.11
CA ASP A 329 -7.01 7.59 -13.93
C ASP A 329 -6.30 6.23 -13.97
N ILE A 330 -6.89 5.22 -13.36
CA ILE A 330 -6.34 3.85 -13.36
C ILE A 330 -6.35 3.25 -14.77
N ALA A 331 -7.46 3.39 -15.50
CA ALA A 331 -7.53 2.91 -16.89
C ALA A 331 -6.46 3.60 -17.76
N ASN A 332 -6.36 4.93 -17.70
CA ASN A 332 -5.39 5.69 -18.47
C ASN A 332 -3.93 5.42 -18.03
N ALA A 333 -3.70 5.21 -16.74
CA ALA A 333 -2.38 4.83 -16.19
C ALA A 333 -1.90 3.48 -16.74
N ILE A 334 -2.79 2.48 -16.81
CA ILE A 334 -2.46 1.18 -17.38
C ILE A 334 -2.15 1.30 -18.87
N HIS A 335 -2.97 2.03 -19.65
CA HIS A 335 -2.68 2.29 -21.07
C HIS A 335 -1.34 2.99 -21.26
N TYR A 336 -1.09 4.06 -20.50
CA TYR A 336 0.19 4.77 -20.54
C TYR A 336 1.37 3.81 -20.26
N ALA A 337 1.30 3.00 -19.20
CA ALA A 337 2.35 2.06 -18.84
C ALA A 337 2.65 1.05 -19.97
N VAL A 338 1.60 0.46 -20.54
CA VAL A 338 1.70 -0.51 -21.63
C VAL A 338 2.32 0.14 -22.88
N ASP A 339 1.85 1.31 -23.28
CA ASP A 339 2.33 2.05 -24.47
C ASP A 339 3.78 2.51 -24.35
N HIS A 340 4.29 2.62 -23.13
CA HIS A 340 5.68 2.98 -22.81
C HIS A 340 6.55 1.76 -22.45
N GLY A 341 6.04 0.54 -22.66
CA GLY A 341 6.83 -0.68 -22.62
C GLY A 341 6.99 -1.33 -21.26
N ALA A 342 6.09 -1.04 -20.32
CA ALA A 342 6.04 -1.78 -19.07
C ALA A 342 5.81 -3.29 -19.32
N GLU A 343 6.54 -4.13 -18.60
CA GLU A 343 6.37 -5.58 -18.63
C GLU A 343 5.65 -6.09 -17.35
N VAL A 344 5.72 -5.32 -16.27
CA VAL A 344 5.01 -5.55 -15.00
C VAL A 344 4.43 -4.23 -14.51
N ILE A 345 3.21 -4.24 -14.00
CA ILE A 345 2.56 -3.09 -13.35
C ILE A 345 2.20 -3.47 -11.92
N ASN A 346 2.71 -2.72 -10.96
CA ASN A 346 2.38 -2.84 -9.55
C ASN A 346 1.24 -1.89 -9.19
N MET A 347 0.23 -2.40 -8.50
CA MET A 347 -0.96 -1.69 -8.06
C MET A 347 -1.16 -1.93 -6.56
N SER A 348 -0.63 -1.03 -5.74
CA SER A 348 -0.69 -1.13 -4.27
C SER A 348 -1.83 -0.31 -3.68
N PHE A 349 -3.01 -0.37 -4.27
CA PHE A 349 -4.23 0.36 -3.92
C PHE A 349 -5.47 -0.49 -4.15
N GLY A 350 -6.63 0.02 -3.72
CA GLY A 350 -7.92 -0.57 -3.96
C GLY A 350 -9.05 0.18 -3.28
N LYS A 351 -10.27 0.00 -3.78
CA LYS A 351 -11.50 0.64 -3.30
C LYS A 351 -12.71 -0.29 -3.35
N LYS A 352 -13.76 0.09 -2.64
CA LYS A 352 -14.97 -0.72 -2.48
C LYS A 352 -15.97 -0.60 -3.63
N ILE A 353 -15.88 0.48 -4.40
CA ILE A 353 -16.82 0.82 -5.48
C ILE A 353 -16.04 1.24 -6.70
N SER A 354 -16.45 0.75 -7.88
CA SER A 354 -15.86 1.11 -9.17
C SER A 354 -17.01 1.47 -10.12
N PRO A 355 -17.42 2.75 -10.20
CA PRO A 355 -18.55 3.19 -11.00
C PRO A 355 -18.30 3.02 -12.51
N HIS A 356 -17.05 3.11 -12.94
CA HIS A 356 -16.62 2.92 -14.33
C HIS A 356 -15.69 1.71 -14.48
N LYS A 357 -16.12 0.59 -13.83
CA LYS A 357 -15.37 -0.67 -13.91
C LYS A 357 -15.12 -1.14 -15.34
N ASP A 358 -16.01 -0.82 -16.27
CA ASP A 358 -15.87 -1.13 -17.69
C ASP A 358 -14.60 -0.54 -18.32
N TRP A 359 -14.19 0.66 -17.92
CA TRP A 359 -12.93 1.27 -18.39
C TRP A 359 -11.70 0.55 -17.84
N VAL A 360 -11.76 0.16 -16.57
CA VAL A 360 -10.67 -0.59 -15.93
C VAL A 360 -10.59 -2.01 -16.49
N ASP A 361 -11.74 -2.67 -16.72
CA ASP A 361 -11.79 -3.99 -17.36
C ASP A 361 -11.17 -3.96 -18.77
N GLU A 362 -11.45 -2.91 -19.54
CA GLU A 362 -10.86 -2.71 -20.87
C GLU A 362 -9.35 -2.53 -20.79
N ALA A 363 -8.87 -1.70 -19.86
CA ALA A 363 -7.43 -1.49 -19.64
C ALA A 363 -6.72 -2.79 -19.20
N PHE A 364 -7.36 -3.62 -18.36
CA PHE A 364 -6.83 -4.94 -17.98
C PHE A 364 -6.74 -5.88 -19.19
N LYS A 365 -7.76 -5.90 -20.05
CA LYS A 365 -7.75 -6.64 -21.31
C LYS A 365 -6.65 -6.13 -22.25
N TYR A 366 -6.45 -4.81 -22.30
CA TYR A 366 -5.37 -4.19 -23.07
C TYR A 366 -4.00 -4.64 -22.57
N ALA A 367 -3.75 -4.60 -21.27
CA ALA A 367 -2.51 -5.11 -20.67
C ALA A 367 -2.29 -6.61 -20.98
N ALA A 368 -3.34 -7.42 -20.87
CA ALA A 368 -3.28 -8.85 -21.20
C ALA A 368 -2.94 -9.09 -22.68
N ALA A 369 -3.53 -8.33 -23.60
CA ALA A 369 -3.27 -8.42 -25.03
C ALA A 369 -1.82 -8.03 -25.40
N HIS A 370 -1.16 -7.21 -24.57
CA HIS A 370 0.23 -6.78 -24.73
C HIS A 370 1.21 -7.58 -23.86
N ASP A 371 0.76 -8.68 -23.26
CA ASP A 371 1.58 -9.57 -22.42
C ASP A 371 2.24 -8.86 -21.23
N VAL A 372 1.49 -7.96 -20.56
CA VAL A 372 1.89 -7.23 -19.36
C VAL A 372 1.27 -7.87 -18.13
N LEU A 373 2.08 -8.14 -17.10
CA LEU A 373 1.63 -8.70 -15.83
C LEU A 373 1.16 -7.58 -14.89
N LEU A 374 -0.01 -7.73 -14.30
CA LEU A 374 -0.54 -6.86 -13.26
C LEU A 374 -0.39 -7.53 -11.90
N VAL A 375 0.17 -6.85 -10.92
CA VAL A 375 0.31 -7.34 -9.54
C VAL A 375 -0.38 -6.36 -8.61
N GLN A 376 -1.38 -6.82 -7.87
CA GLN A 376 -2.19 -5.97 -7.01
C GLN A 376 -2.18 -6.42 -5.55
N ALA A 377 -2.31 -5.48 -4.64
CA ALA A 377 -2.55 -5.72 -3.22
C ALA A 377 -3.99 -6.20 -3.01
N SER A 378 -4.19 -7.14 -2.07
CA SER A 378 -5.53 -7.66 -1.79
C SER A 378 -6.40 -6.75 -0.92
N GLY A 379 -5.80 -5.72 -0.29
CA GLY A 379 -6.47 -4.82 0.66
C GLY A 379 -6.18 -5.14 2.12
N ASN A 380 -6.55 -4.21 3.02
CA ASN A 380 -6.15 -4.22 4.44
C ASN A 380 -7.36 -4.14 5.40
N GLU A 381 -8.52 -4.63 4.99
CA GLU A 381 -9.79 -4.52 5.70
C GLU A 381 -10.16 -5.77 6.48
N SER A 382 -9.25 -6.79 6.50
CA SER A 382 -9.50 -8.10 7.13
C SER A 382 -10.72 -8.82 6.51
N GLN A 383 -10.94 -8.64 5.21
CA GLN A 383 -12.16 -9.01 4.52
C GLN A 383 -11.97 -10.27 3.67
N ASP A 384 -13.02 -11.11 3.64
CA ASP A 384 -13.14 -12.18 2.65
C ASP A 384 -13.56 -11.59 1.30
N VAL A 385 -12.58 -11.44 0.38
CA VAL A 385 -12.81 -10.83 -0.94
C VAL A 385 -13.42 -11.80 -1.95
N ASP A 386 -13.63 -13.07 -1.59
CA ASP A 386 -14.50 -13.97 -2.33
C ASP A 386 -15.98 -13.61 -2.11
N ALA A 387 -16.32 -13.13 -0.91
CA ALA A 387 -17.67 -12.73 -0.53
C ALA A 387 -17.96 -11.24 -0.81
N LYS A 388 -16.96 -10.38 -0.64
CA LYS A 388 -17.07 -8.92 -0.84
C LYS A 388 -15.89 -8.45 -1.68
N PRO A 389 -16.05 -8.44 -3.01
CA PRO A 389 -14.97 -8.02 -3.91
C PRO A 389 -14.53 -6.57 -3.68
N GLU A 390 -13.24 -6.33 -3.84
CA GLU A 390 -12.65 -5.00 -3.97
C GLU A 390 -12.21 -4.74 -5.42
N PHE A 391 -11.96 -3.49 -5.74
CA PHE A 391 -11.61 -3.02 -7.08
C PHE A 391 -10.25 -2.30 -7.06
N PRO A 392 -9.48 -2.42 -8.17
CA PRO A 392 -9.76 -3.24 -9.35
C PRO A 392 -9.67 -4.73 -9.06
N ASN A 393 -10.26 -5.57 -9.92
CA ASN A 393 -10.11 -7.02 -9.80
C ASN A 393 -10.19 -7.71 -11.18
N ARG A 394 -9.76 -8.99 -11.21
CA ARG A 394 -9.67 -9.79 -12.43
C ARG A 394 -11.01 -10.23 -13.03
N ASN A 395 -12.13 -10.09 -12.31
CA ASN A 395 -13.43 -10.55 -12.77
C ASN A 395 -14.10 -9.43 -13.56
N TYR A 396 -14.28 -9.62 -14.86
CA TYR A 396 -14.86 -8.61 -15.75
C TYR A 396 -16.39 -8.55 -15.67
N LEU A 397 -16.95 -7.40 -16.03
CA LEU A 397 -18.40 -7.21 -16.08
C LEU A 397 -19.12 -8.14 -17.07
N ASP A 398 -18.40 -8.64 -18.09
CA ASP A 398 -18.92 -9.61 -19.06
C ASP A 398 -18.93 -11.07 -18.53
N GLY A 399 -18.51 -11.28 -17.28
CA GLY A 399 -18.43 -12.59 -16.64
C GLY A 399 -17.16 -13.38 -16.96
N THR A 400 -16.25 -12.84 -17.77
CA THR A 400 -14.94 -13.45 -18.02
C THR A 400 -13.91 -13.00 -17.00
N THR A 401 -12.74 -13.62 -17.02
CA THR A 401 -11.60 -13.32 -16.14
C THR A 401 -10.33 -13.20 -16.95
N THR A 402 -9.26 -12.68 -16.32
CA THR A 402 -7.95 -12.58 -16.94
C THR A 402 -6.89 -13.39 -16.21
N ASP A 403 -5.89 -13.87 -16.95
CA ASP A 403 -4.79 -14.68 -16.41
C ASP A 403 -3.52 -13.86 -16.11
N ASN A 404 -3.48 -12.59 -16.45
CA ASN A 404 -2.33 -11.71 -16.24
C ASN A 404 -2.38 -10.88 -14.94
N VAL A 405 -3.19 -11.27 -13.97
CA VAL A 405 -3.29 -10.59 -12.66
C VAL A 405 -2.87 -11.52 -11.53
N ILE A 406 -2.00 -11.05 -10.63
CA ILE A 406 -1.69 -11.69 -9.34
C ILE A 406 -2.24 -10.80 -8.22
N ASN A 407 -3.09 -11.36 -7.36
CA ASN A 407 -3.61 -10.69 -6.16
C ASN A 407 -2.89 -11.21 -4.92
N VAL A 408 -2.31 -10.30 -4.11
CA VAL A 408 -1.32 -10.62 -3.08
C VAL A 408 -1.81 -10.25 -1.69
N GLY A 409 -1.91 -11.26 -0.79
CA GLY A 409 -2.16 -11.08 0.64
C GLY A 409 -0.87 -10.85 1.44
N ALA A 410 -1.00 -10.36 2.67
CA ALA A 410 0.12 -10.05 3.55
C ALA A 410 0.40 -11.14 4.59
N SER A 411 1.68 -11.57 4.70
CA SER A 411 2.14 -12.51 5.73
C SER A 411 3.09 -11.86 6.72
N GLY A 412 3.09 -12.42 7.94
CA GLY A 412 4.04 -12.11 8.99
C GLY A 412 5.35 -12.90 8.87
N PRO A 413 6.35 -12.59 9.74
CA PRO A 413 7.70 -13.14 9.64
C PRO A 413 7.86 -14.58 10.15
N LYS A 414 6.96 -15.08 11.00
CA LYS A 414 7.15 -16.34 11.72
C LYS A 414 6.09 -17.39 11.41
N PRO A 415 6.42 -18.71 11.50
CA PRO A 415 5.49 -19.81 11.29
C PRO A 415 4.61 -20.06 12.53
N ASP A 416 3.83 -19.08 12.93
CA ASP A 416 2.96 -19.16 14.10
C ASP A 416 1.53 -18.63 13.79
N THR A 417 0.74 -18.41 14.82
CA THR A 417 -0.65 -17.93 14.67
C THR A 417 -0.79 -16.54 14.06
N THR A 418 0.31 -15.79 13.92
CA THR A 418 0.36 -14.44 13.34
C THR A 418 0.88 -14.43 11.90
N LEU A 419 1.10 -15.62 11.31
CA LEU A 419 1.64 -15.72 9.95
C LEU A 419 0.73 -15.09 8.89
N ALA A 420 -0.59 -15.17 9.03
CA ALA A 420 -1.49 -14.30 8.28
C ALA A 420 -1.59 -12.96 9.01
N ALA A 421 -1.33 -11.86 8.30
CA ALA A 421 -1.49 -10.53 8.88
C ALA A 421 -2.97 -10.27 9.22
N ASP A 422 -3.24 -9.77 10.44
CA ASP A 422 -4.62 -9.58 10.92
C ASP A 422 -5.43 -8.62 10.05
N PHE A 423 -4.76 -7.66 9.43
CA PHE A 423 -5.39 -6.69 8.51
C PHE A 423 -5.59 -7.22 7.10
N SER A 424 -4.88 -8.29 6.68
CA SER A 424 -4.90 -8.73 5.29
C SER A 424 -6.28 -9.17 4.85
N ASN A 425 -6.72 -8.70 3.69
CA ASN A 425 -7.79 -9.35 2.97
C ASN A 425 -7.35 -10.76 2.54
N TYR A 426 -8.31 -11.67 2.45
CA TYR A 426 -8.11 -13.06 2.12
C TYR A 426 -9.25 -13.58 1.24
N GLY A 427 -9.04 -14.71 0.59
CA GLY A 427 -10.07 -15.33 -0.26
C GLY A 427 -9.48 -16.51 -1.01
N LYS A 428 -10.13 -17.66 -0.92
CA LYS A 428 -9.65 -18.91 -1.51
C LYS A 428 -9.52 -18.86 -3.03
N ASN A 429 -10.37 -18.05 -3.68
CA ASN A 429 -10.41 -17.90 -5.13
C ASN A 429 -9.81 -16.58 -5.61
N SER A 430 -9.97 -15.51 -4.84
CA SER A 430 -9.65 -14.14 -5.25
C SER A 430 -8.25 -13.70 -4.85
N VAL A 431 -7.67 -14.23 -3.76
CA VAL A 431 -6.26 -14.00 -3.39
C VAL A 431 -5.42 -15.16 -3.93
N ASP A 432 -4.40 -14.86 -4.72
CA ASP A 432 -3.56 -15.89 -5.34
C ASP A 432 -2.50 -16.45 -4.38
N VAL A 433 -1.76 -15.57 -3.71
CA VAL A 433 -0.59 -15.91 -2.92
C VAL A 433 -0.39 -14.91 -1.79
N PHE A 434 0.26 -15.31 -0.72
CA PHE A 434 0.74 -14.40 0.32
C PHE A 434 2.21 -14.05 0.11
N ALA A 435 2.59 -12.84 0.54
CA ALA A 435 3.98 -12.37 0.57
C ALA A 435 4.24 -11.55 1.85
N PRO A 436 5.50 -11.35 2.28
CA PRO A 436 5.85 -10.52 3.43
C PRO A 436 5.17 -9.16 3.39
N GLY A 437 4.42 -8.81 4.45
CA GLY A 437 3.66 -7.56 4.53
C GLY A 437 3.52 -7.00 5.95
N VAL A 438 4.21 -7.59 6.95
CA VAL A 438 4.20 -7.12 8.35
C VAL A 438 5.60 -6.64 8.72
N LYS A 439 5.72 -5.42 9.25
CA LYS A 439 7.02 -4.82 9.61
C LYS A 439 8.05 -4.90 8.49
N VAL A 440 7.63 -4.58 7.27
CA VAL A 440 8.52 -4.53 6.10
C VAL A 440 9.18 -3.15 6.04
N THR A 441 10.51 -3.15 6.03
CA THR A 441 11.28 -1.91 5.91
C THR A 441 11.55 -1.60 4.45
N SER A 442 11.29 -0.35 4.06
CA SER A 442 11.63 0.22 2.75
C SER A 442 12.23 1.62 2.90
N ILE A 443 12.68 2.17 1.78
CA ILE A 443 13.07 3.58 1.68
C ILE A 443 11.83 4.47 1.75
N ASP A 444 12.05 5.71 2.15
CA ASP A 444 11.05 6.77 2.16
C ASP A 444 11.59 7.99 1.42
N MET A 445 10.79 9.05 1.35
CA MET A 445 11.22 10.34 0.79
C MET A 445 12.41 10.92 1.57
N ASP A 446 13.11 11.86 0.95
CA ASP A 446 14.16 12.67 1.57
C ASP A 446 15.27 11.86 2.28
N ALA A 447 15.60 10.69 1.73
CA ALA A 447 16.62 9.76 2.22
C ALA A 447 16.30 9.10 3.59
N GLU A 448 15.03 9.08 3.98
CA GLU A 448 14.54 8.39 5.16
C GLU A 448 14.18 6.92 4.88
N PHE A 449 13.81 6.19 5.94
CA PHE A 449 13.35 4.81 5.89
C PHE A 449 12.01 4.71 6.60
N ASN A 450 11.16 3.83 6.10
CA ASN A 450 9.89 3.51 6.72
C ASN A 450 9.76 2.01 6.95
N THR A 451 9.24 1.61 8.11
CA THR A 451 8.84 0.22 8.40
C THR A 451 7.33 0.21 8.56
N ALA A 452 6.65 -0.49 7.68
CA ALA A 452 5.19 -0.46 7.62
C ALA A 452 4.58 -1.85 7.47
N ASP A 453 3.28 -1.90 7.76
CA ASP A 453 2.41 -3.06 7.57
C ASP A 453 1.47 -2.77 6.40
N GLY A 454 1.24 -3.74 5.54
CA GLY A 454 0.27 -3.60 4.44
C GLY A 454 0.47 -4.60 3.31
N THR A 455 -0.64 -4.99 2.68
CA THR A 455 -0.61 -5.71 1.40
C THR A 455 0.04 -4.88 0.30
N SER A 456 0.06 -3.54 0.46
CA SER A 456 0.78 -2.60 -0.39
C SER A 456 2.29 -2.83 -0.42
N PHE A 457 2.88 -3.46 0.60
CA PHE A 457 4.28 -3.87 0.65
C PHE A 457 4.48 -5.31 0.19
N SER A 458 3.44 -6.14 0.24
CA SER A 458 3.46 -7.52 -0.28
C SER A 458 3.46 -7.55 -1.82
N ALA A 459 2.62 -6.74 -2.45
CA ALA A 459 2.51 -6.66 -3.91
C ALA A 459 3.84 -6.30 -4.60
N PRO A 460 4.60 -5.26 -4.18
CA PRO A 460 5.87 -4.92 -4.81
C PRO A 460 6.95 -5.99 -4.64
N ILE A 461 6.94 -6.77 -3.56
CA ILE A 461 7.83 -7.92 -3.41
C ILE A 461 7.54 -8.96 -4.49
N VAL A 462 6.27 -9.24 -4.77
CA VAL A 462 5.86 -10.15 -5.86
C VAL A 462 6.17 -9.56 -7.22
N SER A 463 5.96 -8.25 -7.42
CA SER A 463 6.36 -7.52 -8.63
C SER A 463 7.85 -7.63 -8.89
N GLY A 464 8.68 -7.49 -7.86
CA GLY A 464 10.13 -7.68 -7.95
C GLY A 464 10.52 -9.11 -8.34
N ILE A 465 9.82 -10.14 -7.83
CA ILE A 465 10.04 -11.53 -8.25
C ILE A 465 9.64 -11.73 -9.72
N ALA A 466 8.55 -11.10 -10.16
CA ALA A 466 8.13 -11.13 -11.57
C ALA A 466 9.18 -10.49 -12.47
N VAL A 467 9.71 -9.34 -12.07
CA VAL A 467 10.81 -8.66 -12.76
C VAL A 467 12.04 -9.55 -12.83
N LEU A 468 12.49 -10.18 -11.73
CA LEU A 468 13.60 -11.14 -11.73
C LEU A 468 13.38 -12.30 -12.71
N CYS A 469 12.16 -12.84 -12.79
CA CYS A 469 11.86 -13.88 -13.77
C CYS A 469 12.05 -13.38 -15.21
N LEU A 470 11.60 -12.17 -15.53
CA LEU A 470 11.73 -11.58 -16.86
C LEU A 470 13.16 -11.12 -17.19
N GLU A 471 13.91 -10.63 -16.20
CA GLU A 471 15.32 -10.27 -16.37
C GLU A 471 16.16 -11.44 -16.89
N TYR A 472 15.96 -12.61 -16.31
CA TYR A 472 16.79 -13.79 -16.60
C TYR A 472 16.15 -14.77 -17.56
N TYR A 473 14.83 -14.71 -17.73
CA TYR A 473 14.06 -15.54 -18.67
C TYR A 473 13.10 -14.68 -19.53
N PRO A 474 13.65 -13.76 -20.37
CA PRO A 474 12.86 -12.72 -21.04
C PRO A 474 11.88 -13.23 -22.10
N LYS A 475 11.88 -14.51 -22.40
CA LYS A 475 10.91 -15.14 -23.31
C LYS A 475 9.69 -15.70 -22.59
N LEU A 476 9.60 -15.60 -21.27
CA LEU A 476 8.39 -15.99 -20.55
C LEU A 476 7.28 -14.96 -20.78
N SER A 477 6.08 -15.45 -21.05
CA SER A 477 4.87 -14.60 -21.10
C SER A 477 4.45 -14.19 -19.70
N ALA A 478 3.63 -13.14 -19.59
CA ALA A 478 3.04 -12.70 -18.31
C ALA A 478 2.32 -13.85 -17.59
N ARG A 479 1.57 -14.69 -18.36
CA ARG A 479 0.93 -15.90 -17.85
C ARG A 479 1.94 -16.89 -17.26
N GLN A 480 3.05 -17.16 -17.97
CA GLN A 480 4.09 -18.08 -17.49
C GLN A 480 4.83 -17.54 -16.27
N VAL A 481 5.08 -16.24 -16.19
CA VAL A 481 5.66 -15.60 -14.99
C VAL A 481 4.72 -15.75 -13.80
N LYS A 482 3.42 -15.49 -13.97
CA LYS A 482 2.42 -15.74 -12.93
C LYS A 482 2.43 -17.20 -12.49
N GLU A 483 2.40 -18.15 -13.43
CA GLU A 483 2.43 -19.58 -13.15
C GLU A 483 3.68 -19.94 -12.33
N ALA A 484 4.87 -19.49 -12.73
CA ALA A 484 6.11 -19.74 -11.99
C ALA A 484 6.06 -19.16 -10.56
N ILE A 485 5.47 -17.98 -10.37
CA ILE A 485 5.31 -17.36 -9.05
C ILE A 485 4.34 -18.16 -8.18
N LEU A 486 3.18 -18.52 -8.70
CA LEU A 486 2.18 -19.26 -7.93
C LEU A 486 2.65 -20.66 -7.58
N GLU A 487 3.29 -21.38 -8.49
CA GLU A 487 3.89 -22.70 -8.24
C GLU A 487 5.11 -22.62 -7.29
N SER A 488 5.76 -21.46 -7.19
CA SER A 488 6.86 -21.24 -6.23
C SER A 488 6.41 -21.29 -4.78
N ALA A 489 5.16 -20.95 -4.55
CA ALA A 489 4.59 -20.84 -3.21
C ALA A 489 4.43 -22.23 -2.60
N THR A 490 5.22 -22.50 -1.58
CA THR A 490 5.08 -23.74 -0.80
C THR A 490 3.83 -23.61 0.07
N PRO A 491 2.85 -24.53 -0.05
CA PRO A 491 1.69 -24.54 0.83
C PRO A 491 2.10 -24.63 2.30
N VAL A 492 1.53 -23.78 3.12
CA VAL A 492 1.80 -23.70 4.56
C VAL A 492 0.84 -24.64 5.28
N THR A 493 1.12 -25.95 5.19
CA THR A 493 0.27 -27.00 5.76
C THR A 493 0.45 -27.15 7.26
N GLY A 494 -0.67 -27.34 7.99
CA GLY A 494 -0.65 -27.64 9.43
C GLY A 494 -0.38 -26.45 10.34
N ILE A 495 -0.33 -25.23 9.82
CA ILE A 495 -0.25 -24.02 10.62
C ILE A 495 -1.64 -23.40 10.75
N MET A 496 -2.18 -23.46 11.98
CA MET A 496 -3.40 -22.75 12.34
C MET A 496 -3.06 -21.29 12.67
N VAL A 497 -3.62 -20.36 11.91
CA VAL A 497 -3.43 -18.93 12.09
C VAL A 497 -4.69 -18.27 12.65
N ASN A 498 -4.52 -17.11 13.25
CA ASN A 498 -5.66 -16.25 13.54
C ASN A 498 -6.31 -15.84 12.22
N LYS A 499 -7.61 -16.03 12.11
CA LYS A 499 -8.35 -15.57 10.92
C LYS A 499 -8.32 -14.03 10.90
N PRO A 500 -7.89 -13.40 9.80
CA PRO A 500 -7.86 -11.94 9.73
C PRO A 500 -9.17 -11.30 10.15
N GLY A 501 -9.09 -10.32 11.05
CA GLY A 501 -10.25 -9.59 11.59
C GLY A 501 -11.14 -10.34 12.57
N ALA A 502 -10.92 -11.62 12.84
CA ALA A 502 -11.77 -12.42 13.70
C ALA A 502 -11.03 -12.89 14.97
N LYS A 503 -11.12 -12.09 16.05
CA LYS A 503 -10.46 -12.40 17.32
C LYS A 503 -10.87 -13.76 17.85
N GLY A 504 -9.87 -14.64 18.06
CA GLY A 504 -10.05 -15.96 18.66
C GLY A 504 -10.48 -17.08 17.69
N GLU A 505 -10.85 -16.75 16.47
CA GLU A 505 -11.10 -17.74 15.41
C GLU A 505 -9.79 -18.13 14.74
N LYS A 506 -9.55 -19.44 14.62
CA LYS A 506 -8.38 -19.96 13.92
C LYS A 506 -8.79 -20.74 12.69
N VAL A 507 -8.02 -20.53 11.62
CA VAL A 507 -8.21 -21.25 10.35
C VAL A 507 -6.88 -21.84 9.89
N ASP A 508 -6.94 -22.86 9.05
CA ASP A 508 -5.75 -23.36 8.36
C ASP A 508 -5.28 -22.31 7.35
N PHE A 509 -4.00 -21.93 7.38
CA PHE A 509 -3.45 -20.91 6.49
C PHE A 509 -3.73 -21.21 5.00
N THR A 510 -3.76 -22.48 4.64
CA THR A 510 -4.00 -22.92 3.25
C THR A 510 -5.39 -22.53 2.71
N THR A 511 -6.33 -22.15 3.59
CA THR A 511 -7.68 -21.73 3.19
C THR A 511 -7.77 -20.25 2.78
N LEU A 512 -6.73 -19.45 3.05
CA LEU A 512 -6.78 -18.01 2.91
C LEU A 512 -6.41 -17.50 1.51
N SER A 513 -5.83 -18.36 0.65
CA SER A 513 -5.52 -18.01 -0.73
C SER A 513 -5.57 -19.22 -1.65
N LYS A 514 -5.50 -18.98 -2.96
CA LYS A 514 -5.52 -20.02 -4.00
C LYS A 514 -4.39 -21.03 -3.82
N THR A 515 -3.17 -20.54 -3.63
CA THR A 515 -1.99 -21.39 -3.41
C THR A 515 -1.92 -21.94 -1.98
N GLY A 516 -2.54 -21.26 -1.01
CA GLY A 516 -2.39 -21.58 0.42
C GLY A 516 -0.94 -21.47 0.90
N GLY A 517 -0.13 -20.63 0.25
CA GLY A 517 1.30 -20.54 0.50
C GLY A 517 1.87 -19.12 0.43
N ILE A 518 3.15 -19.02 0.75
CA ILE A 518 3.93 -17.79 0.67
C ILE A 518 4.89 -17.90 -0.50
N VAL A 519 4.99 -16.86 -1.30
CA VAL A 519 5.83 -16.77 -2.50
C VAL A 519 7.32 -16.98 -2.18
N ASN A 520 8.06 -17.58 -3.13
CA ASN A 520 9.48 -17.87 -2.96
C ASN A 520 10.26 -17.54 -4.24
N ALA A 521 11.14 -16.55 -4.19
CA ALA A 521 11.90 -16.07 -5.35
C ALA A 521 12.83 -17.13 -5.93
N TYR A 522 13.51 -17.93 -5.08
CA TYR A 522 14.38 -18.99 -5.55
C TYR A 522 13.60 -20.08 -6.30
N ASN A 523 12.48 -20.51 -5.75
CA ASN A 523 11.65 -21.54 -6.39
C ASN A 523 11.04 -21.01 -7.70
N ALA A 524 10.57 -19.74 -7.74
CA ALA A 524 10.04 -19.12 -8.94
C ALA A 524 11.07 -19.13 -10.09
N LEU A 525 12.30 -18.72 -9.81
CA LEU A 525 13.38 -18.76 -10.78
C LEU A 525 13.78 -20.19 -11.20
N LEU A 526 13.72 -21.13 -10.30
CA LEU A 526 13.99 -22.54 -10.60
C LEU A 526 12.92 -23.13 -11.54
N ILE A 527 11.64 -22.77 -11.34
CA ILE A 527 10.53 -23.16 -12.21
C ILE A 527 10.67 -22.45 -13.56
N ALA A 528 10.84 -21.12 -13.56
CA ALA A 528 11.04 -20.30 -14.75
C ALA A 528 12.18 -20.84 -15.63
N SER A 529 13.26 -21.33 -15.02
CA SER A 529 14.43 -21.88 -15.76
C SER A 529 14.13 -23.14 -16.56
N LYS A 530 13.03 -23.83 -16.26
CA LYS A 530 12.61 -25.09 -16.92
C LYS A 530 11.50 -24.86 -17.94
N MET A 531 10.90 -23.68 -17.97
CA MET A 531 9.83 -23.34 -18.89
C MET A 531 10.38 -23.01 -20.28
N THR A 532 9.65 -23.40 -21.32
CA THR A 532 9.89 -22.91 -22.69
C THR A 532 9.10 -21.63 -22.86
N GLY A 533 9.79 -20.52 -23.12
CA GLY A 533 9.15 -19.22 -23.25
C GLY A 533 8.21 -19.12 -24.44
N GLU A 534 7.09 -18.44 -24.26
CA GLU A 534 6.01 -18.22 -25.23
C GLU A 534 6.02 -16.79 -25.81
N ARG A 535 6.73 -15.85 -25.19
CA ARG A 535 6.87 -14.45 -25.67
C ARG A 535 7.59 -14.45 -27.01
N LYS A 536 6.97 -13.82 -28.01
CA LYS A 536 7.44 -13.74 -29.40
C LYS A 536 8.58 -12.74 -29.57
#